data_ccb2acd7ed863f978d134ad1c7951d2b
#
_entry.id   ccb2acd7ed863f978d134ad1c7951d2b
#
_cell.length_a   1.000
_cell.length_b   1.000
_cell.length_c   1.000
_cell.angle_alpha   90.00
_cell.angle_beta   90.00
_cell.angle_gamma   90.00
#
_symmetry.space_group_name_H-M   'P 1'
#
loop_
_entity.id
_entity.type
_entity.pdbx_description
1 polymer ?
#
loop_
_entity_poly.entity_id
_entity_poly.type
_entity_poly.pdbx_seq_one_letter_code
_entity_poly.pdbx_strand_id
1 'polypeptide(L)'
;FVNDAFGTAHRAHCSNVGVTQFVDTAVVGYLMQKEIDFLGNAVNNPERPFVAILGGAKVSSKISVIENLLDKVDTLIIGGGMSYTFSKAMGGNVGKSLLEEDYCQYALDMLKKAEEKGVKLLLPVDNVIADDFSNDANTQVVPRGEIPDGWEGLDIGPETEKIFCDAVQDRSEERRV
;
A
#
# COMPACT_ATOMS: atom_id res chain seq x y z
N PHE A 1 13.46 16.33 -27.10
CA PHE A 1 13.53 15.15 -26.22
C PHE A 1 12.13 14.72 -25.81
N VAL A 2 11.84 13.44 -25.95
CA VAL A 2 10.57 12.86 -25.50
C VAL A 2 10.88 11.84 -24.38
N ASN A 3 10.32 12.04 -23.19
CA ASN A 3 10.42 11.09 -22.09
C ASN A 3 9.14 10.25 -22.01
N ASP A 4 9.26 8.95 -22.25
CA ASP A 4 8.16 7.99 -22.15
C ASP A 4 8.48 6.83 -21.18
N ALA A 5 9.47 7.06 -20.30
CA ALA A 5 9.98 6.07 -19.34
C ALA A 5 9.38 6.31 -17.94
N PHE A 6 8.13 5.86 -17.72
CA PHE A 6 7.43 6.04 -16.45
C PHE A 6 8.18 5.41 -15.27
N GLY A 7 8.75 4.20 -15.44
CA GLY A 7 9.44 3.50 -14.36
C GLY A 7 10.65 4.24 -13.76
N THR A 8 11.24 5.21 -14.48
CA THR A 8 12.35 6.05 -14.01
C THR A 8 11.96 7.50 -13.71
N ALA A 9 10.68 7.85 -13.85
CA ALA A 9 10.20 9.23 -13.71
C ALA A 9 10.47 9.84 -12.33
N HIS A 10 10.57 9.03 -11.29
CA HIS A 10 10.87 9.43 -9.92
C HIS A 10 12.36 9.67 -9.64
N ARG A 11 13.25 9.50 -10.63
CA ARG A 11 14.71 9.61 -10.49
C ARG A 11 15.27 10.76 -11.32
N ALA A 12 16.32 11.40 -10.79
CA ALA A 12 17.04 12.47 -11.50
C ALA A 12 18.27 11.90 -12.24
N HIS A 13 18.04 11.03 -13.23
CA HIS A 13 19.11 10.49 -14.08
C HIS A 13 19.49 11.48 -15.18
N CYS A 14 20.70 11.37 -15.73
CA CYS A 14 21.12 12.20 -16.86
C CYS A 14 20.25 11.98 -18.10
N SER A 15 19.72 10.76 -18.27
CA SER A 15 18.90 10.37 -19.42
C SER A 15 17.44 10.87 -19.35
N ASN A 16 16.95 11.34 -18.23
CA ASN A 16 15.60 11.86 -18.09
C ASN A 16 15.55 13.32 -17.62
N VAL A 17 16.38 13.72 -16.66
CA VAL A 17 16.45 15.09 -16.14
C VAL A 17 17.63 15.84 -16.74
N GLY A 18 18.85 15.26 -16.71
CA GLY A 18 20.03 15.95 -17.17
C GLY A 18 19.96 16.38 -18.64
N VAL A 19 19.44 15.54 -19.50
CA VAL A 19 19.32 15.81 -20.95
C VAL A 19 18.43 17.02 -21.26
N THR A 20 17.45 17.32 -20.40
CA THR A 20 16.52 18.46 -20.64
C THR A 20 17.21 19.81 -20.59
N GLN A 21 18.40 19.90 -19.99
CA GLN A 21 19.19 21.13 -19.92
C GLN A 21 19.91 21.47 -21.25
N PHE A 22 19.94 20.51 -22.18
CA PHE A 22 20.68 20.61 -23.45
C PHE A 22 19.78 20.57 -24.68
N VAL A 23 18.46 20.67 -24.49
CA VAL A 23 17.48 20.64 -25.58
C VAL A 23 16.46 21.77 -25.40
N ASP A 24 16.05 22.38 -26.52
CA ASP A 24 15.09 23.50 -26.49
C ASP A 24 13.67 23.03 -26.14
N THR A 25 13.34 21.79 -26.45
CA THR A 25 12.00 21.23 -26.22
C THR A 25 12.10 19.87 -25.55
N ALA A 26 11.46 19.73 -24.39
CA ALA A 26 11.31 18.48 -23.66
C ALA A 26 9.82 18.24 -23.38
N VAL A 27 9.32 17.08 -23.76
CA VAL A 27 7.91 16.70 -23.63
C VAL A 27 7.79 15.26 -23.09
N VAL A 28 6.62 14.91 -22.59
CA VAL A 28 6.29 13.53 -22.22
C VAL A 28 5.75 12.77 -23.43
N GLY A 29 6.01 11.46 -23.47
CA GLY A 29 5.41 10.57 -24.46
C GLY A 29 4.01 10.11 -24.04
N TYR A 30 3.36 9.35 -24.90
CA TYR A 30 1.96 8.93 -24.68
C TYR A 30 1.77 7.98 -23.51
N LEU A 31 2.76 7.12 -23.19
CA LEU A 31 2.71 6.24 -22.01
C LEU A 31 2.75 7.08 -20.73
N MET A 32 3.72 7.99 -20.63
CA MET A 32 3.83 8.93 -19.51
C MET A 32 2.57 9.80 -19.36
N GLN A 33 2.03 10.31 -20.47
CA GLN A 33 0.81 11.11 -20.44
C GLN A 33 -0.36 10.32 -19.88
N LYS A 34 -0.52 9.06 -20.30
CA LYS A 34 -1.58 8.18 -19.79
C LYS A 34 -1.46 7.93 -18.28
N GLU A 35 -0.26 7.69 -17.77
CA GLU A 35 -0.02 7.52 -16.34
C GLU A 35 -0.33 8.82 -15.56
N ILE A 36 0.10 9.98 -16.10
CA ILE A 36 -0.19 11.30 -15.50
C ILE A 36 -1.70 11.55 -15.46
N ASP A 37 -2.41 11.26 -16.54
CA ASP A 37 -3.86 11.47 -16.62
C ASP A 37 -4.63 10.58 -15.65
N PHE A 38 -4.28 9.30 -15.56
CA PHE A 38 -4.96 8.37 -14.65
C PHE A 38 -4.58 8.59 -13.19
N LEU A 39 -3.29 8.57 -12.86
CA LEU A 39 -2.82 8.69 -11.48
C LEU A 39 -2.97 10.13 -10.95
N GLY A 40 -2.62 11.12 -11.79
CA GLY A 40 -2.70 12.52 -11.41
C GLY A 40 -4.15 12.94 -11.14
N ASN A 41 -5.10 12.55 -11.98
CA ASN A 41 -6.52 12.85 -11.77
C ASN A 41 -7.08 12.09 -10.56
N ALA A 42 -6.73 10.80 -10.39
CA ALA A 42 -7.17 10.02 -9.24
C ALA A 42 -6.72 10.64 -7.90
N VAL A 43 -5.52 11.23 -7.86
CA VAL A 43 -4.97 11.81 -6.63
C VAL A 43 -5.41 13.27 -6.41
N ASN A 44 -5.54 14.08 -7.50
CA ASN A 44 -5.83 15.51 -7.38
C ASN A 44 -7.33 15.82 -7.39
N ASN A 45 -8.11 15.04 -8.13
CA ASN A 45 -9.57 15.20 -8.26
C ASN A 45 -10.26 13.84 -8.16
N PRO A 46 -10.18 13.14 -7.00
CA PRO A 46 -10.73 11.81 -6.87
C PRO A 46 -12.25 11.81 -7.01
N GLU A 47 -12.76 10.84 -7.75
CA GLU A 47 -14.17 10.46 -7.64
C GLU A 47 -14.38 9.74 -6.32
N ARG A 48 -15.39 10.15 -5.56
CA ARG A 48 -15.67 9.57 -4.23
C ARG A 48 -16.76 8.49 -4.31
N PRO A 49 -16.70 7.46 -3.44
CA PRO A 49 -15.66 7.21 -2.43
C PRO A 49 -14.32 6.79 -3.08
N PHE A 50 -13.20 7.33 -2.58
CA PHE A 50 -11.86 7.01 -3.05
C PHE A 50 -11.20 5.97 -2.16
N VAL A 51 -10.99 4.76 -2.67
CA VAL A 51 -10.27 3.68 -1.99
C VAL A 51 -8.86 3.57 -2.57
N ALA A 52 -7.85 3.65 -1.72
CA ALA A 52 -6.48 3.34 -2.10
C ALA A 52 -6.03 2.03 -1.45
N ILE A 53 -5.30 1.22 -2.20
CA ILE A 53 -4.67 -0.01 -1.73
C ILE A 53 -3.17 0.18 -1.75
N LEU A 54 -2.53 0.01 -0.62
CA LEU A 54 -1.09 0.15 -0.45
C LEU A 54 -0.51 -1.15 0.09
N GLY A 55 0.40 -1.73 -0.68
CA GLY A 55 1.14 -2.94 -0.30
C GLY A 55 2.65 -2.74 -0.44
N GLY A 56 3.41 -3.63 0.15
CA GLY A 56 4.86 -3.64 0.09
C GLY A 56 5.49 -4.31 1.31
N ALA A 57 6.80 -4.48 1.28
CA ALA A 57 7.54 -5.12 2.35
C ALA A 57 7.77 -4.19 3.56
N LYS A 58 7.98 -2.88 3.32
CA LYS A 58 8.48 -1.94 4.31
C LYS A 58 7.62 -0.69 4.44
N VAL A 59 7.24 -0.37 5.68
CA VAL A 59 6.56 0.90 6.05
C VAL A 59 7.47 2.09 5.76
N SER A 60 8.76 2.01 6.11
CA SER A 60 9.75 3.08 5.94
C SER A 60 9.80 3.64 4.52
N SER A 61 9.61 2.79 3.51
CA SER A 61 9.62 3.19 2.10
C SER A 61 8.34 3.89 1.64
N LYS A 62 7.29 3.90 2.46
CA LYS A 62 5.95 4.39 2.11
C LYS A 62 5.43 5.51 3.01
N ILE A 63 6.25 6.02 3.94
CA ILE A 63 5.86 7.05 4.92
C ILE A 63 5.15 8.22 4.26
N SER A 64 5.82 8.89 3.32
CA SER A 64 5.25 10.06 2.64
C SER A 64 4.01 9.73 1.81
N VAL A 65 3.94 8.51 1.28
CA VAL A 65 2.79 8.04 0.50
C VAL A 65 1.58 7.85 1.41
N ILE A 66 1.76 7.17 2.57
CA ILE A 66 0.69 6.97 3.56
C ILE A 66 0.16 8.33 4.03
N GLU A 67 1.05 9.22 4.44
CA GLU A 67 0.68 10.56 4.94
C GLU A 67 -0.12 11.36 3.90
N ASN A 68 0.35 11.39 2.66
CA ASN A 68 -0.33 12.10 1.57
C ASN A 68 -1.68 11.46 1.20
N LEU A 69 -1.80 10.12 1.25
CA LEU A 69 -3.05 9.43 0.96
C LEU A 69 -4.11 9.68 2.03
N LEU A 70 -3.73 9.73 3.31
CA LEU A 70 -4.67 10.03 4.41
C LEU A 70 -5.36 11.39 4.28
N ASP A 71 -4.81 12.31 3.48
CA ASP A 71 -5.45 13.60 3.18
C ASP A 71 -6.42 13.54 2.00
N LYS A 72 -6.47 12.42 1.28
CA LYS A 72 -7.13 12.34 -0.03
C LYS A 72 -8.17 11.24 -0.15
N VAL A 73 -8.00 10.15 0.61
CA VAL A 73 -8.82 8.93 0.47
C VAL A 73 -9.93 8.88 1.50
N ASP A 74 -10.99 8.13 1.20
CA ASP A 74 -12.04 7.77 2.16
C ASP A 74 -11.70 6.45 2.86
N THR A 75 -11.03 5.54 2.15
CA THR A 75 -10.55 4.27 2.69
C THR A 75 -9.12 4.00 2.22
N LEU A 76 -8.27 3.61 3.16
CA LEU A 76 -6.91 3.14 2.88
C LEU A 76 -6.77 1.68 3.32
N ILE A 77 -6.48 0.81 2.38
CA ILE A 77 -6.20 -0.61 2.63
C ILE A 77 -4.69 -0.79 2.68
N ILE A 78 -4.17 -1.32 3.77
CA ILE A 78 -2.74 -1.66 3.91
C ILE A 78 -2.60 -3.18 3.96
N GLY A 79 -1.86 -3.71 2.99
CA GLY A 79 -1.54 -5.14 2.87
C GLY A 79 -0.05 -5.40 2.73
N GLY A 80 0.29 -6.64 2.39
CA GLY A 80 1.68 -7.08 2.23
C GLY A 80 2.48 -7.09 3.53
N GLY A 81 3.79 -7.28 3.42
CA GLY A 81 4.69 -7.41 4.57
C GLY A 81 4.69 -6.22 5.54
N MET A 82 4.40 -5.03 5.06
CA MET A 82 4.29 -3.84 5.92
C MET A 82 3.15 -3.93 6.94
N SER A 83 2.11 -4.73 6.70
CA SER A 83 1.00 -4.92 7.62
C SER A 83 1.42 -5.59 8.94
N TYR A 84 2.50 -6.39 8.94
CA TYR A 84 3.02 -7.01 10.16
C TYR A 84 3.63 -6.00 11.12
N THR A 85 4.20 -4.91 10.62
CA THR A 85 4.66 -3.80 11.47
C THR A 85 3.49 -3.14 12.19
N PHE A 86 2.35 -2.95 11.53
CA PHE A 86 1.12 -2.48 12.18
C PHE A 86 0.59 -3.49 13.19
N SER A 87 0.56 -4.79 12.83
CA SER A 87 0.13 -5.85 13.74
C SER A 87 0.98 -5.91 15.01
N LYS A 88 2.30 -5.80 14.88
CA LYS A 88 3.24 -5.73 16.01
C LYS A 88 3.01 -4.50 16.86
N ALA A 89 2.85 -3.34 16.25
CA ALA A 89 2.57 -2.08 16.92
C ALA A 89 1.29 -2.13 17.78
N MET A 90 0.30 -2.88 17.33
CA MET A 90 -0.95 -3.15 18.07
C MET A 90 -0.82 -4.21 19.17
N GLY A 91 0.39 -4.70 19.44
CA GLY A 91 0.69 -5.69 20.50
C GLY A 91 0.65 -7.15 20.05
N GLY A 92 0.53 -7.44 18.75
CA GLY A 92 0.49 -8.79 18.23
C GLY A 92 1.86 -9.48 18.17
N ASN A 93 1.84 -10.82 18.10
CA ASN A 93 2.99 -11.62 17.70
C ASN A 93 2.99 -11.83 16.18
N VAL A 94 4.14 -11.63 15.54
CA VAL A 94 4.30 -11.72 14.08
C VAL A 94 5.31 -12.78 13.65
N GLY A 95 5.81 -13.61 14.61
CA GLY A 95 6.76 -14.68 14.36
C GLY A 95 8.01 -14.20 13.63
N LYS A 96 8.37 -14.88 12.53
CA LYS A 96 9.48 -14.53 11.64
C LYS A 96 9.08 -13.57 10.52
N SER A 97 7.84 -13.07 10.49
CA SER A 97 7.35 -12.19 9.43
C SER A 97 8.21 -10.92 9.30
N LEU A 98 8.16 -10.30 8.13
CA LEU A 98 8.83 -9.02 7.88
C LEU A 98 8.38 -7.98 8.92
N LEU A 99 9.35 -7.37 9.60
CA LEU A 99 9.09 -6.43 10.68
C LEU A 99 10.10 -5.28 10.64
N GLU A 100 9.59 -4.07 10.79
CA GLU A 100 10.40 -2.86 11.04
C GLU A 100 10.05 -2.33 12.44
N GLU A 101 10.72 -2.84 13.48
CA GLU A 101 10.43 -2.50 14.89
C GLU A 101 10.51 -0.99 15.15
N ASP A 102 11.49 -0.30 14.56
CA ASP A 102 11.69 1.14 14.69
C ASP A 102 10.49 1.95 14.17
N TYR A 103 9.64 1.35 13.35
CA TYR A 103 8.46 2.01 12.75
C TYR A 103 7.14 1.63 13.42
N CYS A 104 7.15 0.86 14.52
CA CYS A 104 5.92 0.52 15.25
C CYS A 104 5.23 1.76 15.81
N GLN A 105 5.98 2.72 16.37
CA GLN A 105 5.38 3.97 16.86
C GLN A 105 4.76 4.78 15.71
N TYR A 106 5.45 4.88 14.57
CA TYR A 106 4.91 5.52 13.39
C TYR A 106 3.60 4.86 12.91
N ALA A 107 3.54 3.51 12.94
CA ALA A 107 2.32 2.79 12.57
C ALA A 107 1.12 3.15 13.47
N LEU A 108 1.34 3.26 14.80
CA LEU A 108 0.31 3.72 15.74
C LEU A 108 -0.13 5.16 15.47
N ASP A 109 0.83 6.05 15.18
CA ASP A 109 0.54 7.45 14.86
C ASP A 109 -0.31 7.57 13.58
N MET A 110 -0.07 6.71 12.58
CA MET A 110 -0.86 6.67 11.35
C MET A 110 -2.27 6.14 11.57
N LEU A 111 -2.46 5.13 12.44
CA LEU A 111 -3.78 4.66 12.83
C LEU A 111 -4.59 5.79 13.49
N LYS A 112 -3.99 6.50 14.44
CA LYS A 112 -4.60 7.65 15.10
C LYS A 112 -4.92 8.77 14.12
N LYS A 113 -3.99 9.11 13.23
CA LYS A 113 -4.16 10.15 12.20
C LYS A 113 -5.29 9.80 11.24
N ALA A 114 -5.44 8.53 10.87
CA ALA A 114 -6.55 8.07 10.04
C ALA A 114 -7.89 8.27 10.75
N GLU A 115 -7.99 7.90 12.02
CA GLU A 115 -9.19 8.10 12.85
C GLU A 115 -9.54 9.59 12.97
N GLU A 116 -8.56 10.46 13.29
CA GLU A 116 -8.74 11.91 13.38
C GLU A 116 -9.23 12.55 12.08
N LYS A 117 -8.86 11.99 10.93
CA LYS A 117 -9.26 12.43 9.60
C LYS A 117 -10.55 11.79 9.08
N GLY A 118 -11.12 10.84 9.83
CA GLY A 118 -12.29 10.07 9.38
C GLY A 118 -12.01 9.12 8.22
N VAL A 119 -10.74 8.75 7.99
CA VAL A 119 -10.34 7.79 6.96
C VAL A 119 -10.46 6.38 7.52
N LYS A 120 -11.16 5.50 6.79
CA LYS A 120 -11.25 4.08 7.11
C LYS A 120 -9.95 3.38 6.75
N LEU A 121 -9.05 3.17 7.73
CA LEU A 121 -7.82 2.42 7.53
C LEU A 121 -8.08 0.94 7.79
N LEU A 122 -7.95 0.10 6.77
CA LEU A 122 -8.16 -1.35 6.83
C LEU A 122 -6.82 -2.09 6.86
N LEU A 123 -6.68 -2.97 7.84
CA LEU A 123 -5.56 -3.88 8.01
C LEU A 123 -6.06 -5.34 7.95
N PRO A 124 -5.20 -6.30 7.60
CA PRO A 124 -5.56 -7.71 7.70
C PRO A 124 -6.06 -8.08 9.10
N VAL A 125 -7.13 -8.87 9.18
CA VAL A 125 -7.69 -9.40 10.44
C VAL A 125 -7.26 -10.84 10.68
N ASP A 126 -6.88 -11.55 9.61
CA ASP A 126 -6.31 -12.88 9.61
C ASP A 126 -5.18 -13.00 8.57
N ASN A 127 -4.35 -14.01 8.72
CA ASN A 127 -3.19 -14.24 7.86
C ASN A 127 -3.06 -15.72 7.50
N VAL A 128 -2.68 -16.00 6.27
CA VAL A 128 -2.10 -17.27 5.86
C VAL A 128 -0.63 -17.24 6.26
N ILE A 129 -0.20 -18.20 7.08
CA ILE A 129 1.16 -18.31 7.57
C ILE A 129 1.78 -19.63 7.12
N ALA A 130 3.10 -19.68 7.08
CA ALA A 130 3.86 -20.89 6.76
C ALA A 130 5.04 -21.08 7.72
N ASP A 131 5.50 -22.33 7.85
CA ASP A 131 6.68 -22.69 8.64
C ASP A 131 7.99 -22.49 7.86
N ASP A 132 7.90 -22.34 6.52
CA ASP A 132 9.03 -22.05 5.64
C ASP A 132 8.57 -21.26 4.38
N PHE A 133 9.47 -20.53 3.74
CA PHE A 133 9.23 -19.86 2.45
C PHE A 133 9.44 -20.83 1.28
N SER A 134 8.53 -21.78 1.15
CA SER A 134 8.59 -22.86 0.17
C SER A 134 7.19 -23.25 -0.32
N ASN A 135 7.08 -23.76 -1.55
CA ASN A 135 5.82 -24.30 -2.07
C ASN A 135 5.35 -25.57 -1.33
N ASP A 136 6.27 -26.27 -0.67
CA ASP A 136 5.99 -27.49 0.09
C ASP A 136 5.84 -27.25 1.61
N ALA A 137 5.84 -25.98 2.04
CA ALA A 137 5.69 -25.60 3.44
C ALA A 137 4.31 -25.96 3.98
N ASN A 138 4.24 -26.25 5.27
CA ASN A 138 2.95 -26.35 5.95
C ASN A 138 2.35 -24.94 6.11
N THR A 139 1.06 -24.81 5.82
CA THR A 139 0.35 -23.53 5.91
C THR A 139 -0.84 -23.65 6.85
N GLN A 140 -1.19 -22.54 7.50
CA GLN A 140 -2.41 -22.42 8.29
C GLN A 140 -2.91 -20.97 8.28
N VAL A 141 -4.18 -20.79 8.66
CA VAL A 141 -4.77 -19.47 8.84
C VAL A 141 -4.83 -19.15 10.32
N VAL A 142 -4.36 -17.97 10.70
CA VAL A 142 -4.39 -17.49 12.10
C VAL A 142 -4.95 -16.06 12.16
N PRO A 143 -5.56 -15.66 13.27
CA PRO A 143 -5.94 -14.28 13.51
C PRO A 143 -4.71 -13.35 13.48
N ARG A 144 -4.94 -12.07 13.16
CA ARG A 144 -3.89 -11.05 13.23
C ARG A 144 -3.21 -11.02 14.59
N GLY A 145 -1.89 -11.02 14.59
CA GLY A 145 -1.10 -10.92 15.82
C GLY A 145 -0.97 -12.24 16.59
N GLU A 146 -1.38 -13.36 16.00
CA GLU A 146 -1.26 -14.69 16.59
C GLU A 146 -0.33 -15.60 15.77
N ILE A 147 0.65 -15.04 15.07
CA ILE A 147 1.63 -15.82 14.32
C ILE A 147 2.63 -16.44 15.30
N PRO A 148 2.71 -17.79 15.38
CA PRO A 148 3.62 -18.46 16.33
C PRO A 148 5.08 -18.21 15.99
N ASP A 149 5.95 -18.34 17.00
CA ASP A 149 7.39 -18.35 16.79
C ASP A 149 7.78 -19.46 15.80
N GLY A 150 8.68 -19.12 14.87
CA GLY A 150 9.10 -20.05 13.84
C GLY A 150 8.24 -20.06 12.57
N TRP A 151 7.07 -19.41 12.58
CA TRP A 151 6.20 -19.23 11.42
C TRP A 151 6.30 -17.80 10.89
N GLU A 152 5.95 -17.62 9.63
CA GLU A 152 5.90 -16.31 8.99
C GLU A 152 4.59 -16.09 8.22
N GLY A 153 4.12 -14.88 8.22
CA GLY A 153 2.97 -14.48 7.42
C GLY A 153 3.34 -14.30 5.95
N LEU A 154 2.57 -14.93 5.08
CA LEU A 154 2.80 -14.89 3.62
C LEU A 154 1.71 -14.11 2.89
N ASP A 155 0.45 -14.22 3.35
CA ASP A 155 -0.68 -13.55 2.69
C ASP A 155 -1.79 -13.22 3.69
N ILE A 156 -2.80 -12.52 3.22
CA ILE A 156 -4.04 -12.28 3.95
C ILE A 156 -4.86 -13.57 4.05
N GLY A 157 -5.63 -13.69 5.13
CA GLY A 157 -6.57 -14.80 5.28
C GLY A 157 -7.92 -14.53 4.61
N PRO A 158 -8.81 -15.54 4.60
CA PRO A 158 -10.10 -15.47 3.90
C PRO A 158 -11.07 -14.42 4.48
N GLU A 159 -10.98 -14.13 5.77
CA GLU A 159 -11.82 -13.09 6.38
C GLU A 159 -11.36 -11.69 5.94
N THR A 160 -10.06 -11.47 5.87
CA THR A 160 -9.46 -10.24 5.35
C THR A 160 -9.81 -10.04 3.88
N GLU A 161 -9.70 -11.11 3.07
CA GLU A 161 -10.06 -11.07 1.65
C GLU A 161 -11.50 -10.55 1.47
N LYS A 162 -12.45 -11.12 2.23
CA LYS A 162 -13.84 -10.68 2.20
C LYS A 162 -13.99 -9.20 2.55
N ILE A 163 -13.37 -8.74 3.66
CA ILE A 163 -13.44 -7.35 4.12
C ILE A 163 -12.86 -6.39 3.06
N PHE A 164 -11.75 -6.76 2.44
CA PHE A 164 -11.11 -5.93 1.41
C PHE A 164 -11.93 -5.91 0.12
N CYS A 165 -12.49 -7.06 -0.30
CA CYS A 165 -13.39 -7.13 -1.44
C CYS A 165 -14.64 -6.27 -1.22
N ASP A 166 -15.29 -6.38 -0.06
CA ASP A 166 -16.47 -5.59 0.28
C ASP A 166 -16.14 -4.08 0.23
N ALA A 167 -14.99 -3.65 0.79
CA ALA A 167 -14.57 -2.25 0.75
C ALA A 167 -14.31 -1.69 -0.65
N VAL A 168 -14.01 -2.56 -1.62
CA VAL A 168 -13.83 -2.19 -3.03
C VAL A 168 -15.14 -2.27 -3.81
N GLN A 169 -16.03 -3.20 -3.47
CA GLN A 169 -17.31 -3.44 -4.17
C GLN A 169 -18.39 -2.41 -3.85
N ASP A 170 -18.41 -1.84 -2.63
CA ASP A 170 -19.32 -0.74 -2.24
C ASP A 170 -19.33 0.44 -3.23
N ARG A 171 -18.30 0.53 -4.09
CA ARG A 171 -18.23 1.52 -5.18
C ARG A 171 -19.03 1.13 -6.44
N SER A 172 -19.32 -0.16 -6.64
CA SER A 172 -19.95 -0.63 -7.89
C SER A 172 -21.47 -0.49 -7.88
N GLU A 173 -22.09 -0.38 -6.71
CA GLU A 173 -23.55 -0.26 -6.60
C GLU A 173 -24.06 1.16 -6.79
N GLU A 174 -23.33 2.19 -6.39
CA GLU A 174 -23.70 3.59 -6.63
C GLU A 174 -23.61 4.04 -8.10
N ARG A 175 -22.90 3.29 -8.95
CA ARG A 175 -22.83 3.55 -10.40
C ARG A 175 -23.98 2.90 -11.21
N ARG A 176 -24.96 2.25 -10.57
CA ARG A 176 -26.09 1.57 -11.24
C ARG A 176 -27.41 2.31 -11.14
N VAL A 177 -27.39 3.58 -10.80
CA VAL A 177 -28.60 4.45 -10.83
C VAL A 177 -28.53 5.40 -12.01
#